data_af366811ac33321366a3edf84c597bfc
#
_entry.id   af366811ac33321366a3edf84c597bfc
#
_cell.length_a   1.000
_cell.length_b   1.000
_cell.length_c   1.000
_cell.angle_alpha   90.00
_cell.angle_beta   90.00
_cell.angle_gamma   90.00
#
_symmetry.space_group_name_H-M   'P 1'
#
loop_
_entity.id
_entity.type
_entity.pdbx_description
1 polymer ?
#
loop_
_entity_poly.entity_id
_entity_poly.type
_entity_poly.pdbx_seq_one_letter_code
_entity_poly.pdbx_strand_id
1 'polypeptide(L)'
;MKAMKILVASMLAACSTWAAAQQPIVIKFSHVVANDTPKGLAAEYFKKKAEDYTKGRVKVEVYANSTLYKDKEEMEALQLGAVQMLAPSLAKFGPLGVKEFEMFDLPYIFDNYDQLHKITQGPIGQSILAKLEPKGIRGLGYWDNGFKSFSANTPIKQPSDLKGKKMRIQSSKVLEAQMRALGSLPQVLPFSEVYQALQTGVVDGTENPISNLYTQKMFEVQKHLAMTEHGYLGYAVIVNKKFWDGLPPDVREQLDKAMNESTAFANRIAKHQNDQDLEKVKKSGKTAVYNLTPAEREAFKKALLPVHKEMASRIGPDLLQQVNAELAAPSKKK
;
A
#
# COMPACT_ATOMS: atom_id res chain seq x y z
N MET A 1 -2.53 39.48 -84.21
CA MET A 1 -2.53 40.05 -82.88
C MET A 1 -3.12 39.02 -81.88
N LYS A 2 -2.29 38.30 -81.24
CA LYS A 2 -2.71 37.19 -80.32
C LYS A 2 -2.65 37.69 -78.89
N ALA A 3 -3.84 37.78 -78.29
CA ALA A 3 -3.94 38.11 -76.83
C ALA A 3 -3.54 36.90 -76.01
N MET A 4 -2.51 37.06 -75.24
CA MET A 4 -1.99 36.05 -74.30
C MET A 4 -2.74 36.18 -72.97
N LYS A 5 -3.57 35.22 -72.68
CA LYS A 5 -4.28 35.12 -71.39
C LYS A 5 -3.30 34.56 -70.35
N ILE A 6 -2.92 35.39 -69.40
CA ILE A 6 -2.14 34.96 -68.23
C ILE A 6 -3.16 34.35 -67.20
N LEU A 7 -3.02 33.06 -67.02
CA LEU A 7 -3.80 32.32 -65.98
C LEU A 7 -3.01 32.39 -64.66
N VAL A 8 -3.47 33.24 -63.76
CA VAL A 8 -2.93 33.25 -62.40
C VAL A 8 -3.53 32.06 -61.63
N ALA A 9 -2.75 31.02 -61.51
CA ALA A 9 -3.09 29.88 -60.66
C ALA A 9 -2.79 30.25 -59.17
N SER A 10 -3.84 30.57 -58.43
CA SER A 10 -3.78 30.74 -56.98
C SER A 10 -3.57 29.36 -56.33
N MET A 11 -2.32 29.04 -55.99
CA MET A 11 -2.03 27.92 -55.09
C MET A 11 -2.44 28.30 -53.67
N LEU A 12 -3.64 27.83 -53.27
CA LEU A 12 -4.01 27.72 -51.88
C LEU A 12 -3.13 26.62 -51.25
N ALA A 13 -2.03 27.04 -50.63
CA ALA A 13 -1.28 26.19 -49.73
C ALA A 13 -2.14 25.91 -48.53
N ALA A 14 -2.88 24.78 -48.57
CA ALA A 14 -3.49 24.21 -47.39
C ALA A 14 -2.36 23.81 -46.41
N CYS A 15 -2.04 24.68 -45.49
CA CYS A 15 -1.28 24.33 -44.29
C CYS A 15 -2.09 23.34 -43.50
N SER A 16 -2.01 22.06 -43.85
CA SER A 16 -2.40 20.96 -43.00
C SER A 16 -1.42 20.98 -41.83
N THR A 17 -1.78 21.71 -40.77
CA THR A 17 -1.15 21.51 -39.46
C THR A 17 -1.48 20.08 -39.03
N TRP A 18 -0.63 19.16 -39.42
CA TRP A 18 -0.57 17.89 -38.72
C TRP A 18 -0.23 18.27 -37.27
N ALA A 19 -1.25 18.37 -36.43
CA ALA A 19 -1.05 18.30 -35.02
C ALA A 19 -0.38 16.92 -34.80
N ALA A 20 0.95 16.92 -34.72
CA ALA A 20 1.67 15.72 -34.32
C ALA A 20 1.03 15.30 -33.01
N ALA A 21 0.27 14.20 -33.05
CA ALA A 21 -0.33 13.67 -31.85
C ALA A 21 0.81 13.43 -30.87
N GLN A 22 0.90 14.29 -29.88
CA GLN A 22 1.96 14.20 -28.87
C GLN A 22 1.83 12.82 -28.24
N GLN A 23 2.90 12.03 -28.26
CA GLN A 23 2.91 10.71 -27.65
C GLN A 23 2.44 10.84 -26.19
N PRO A 24 1.53 9.97 -25.74
CA PRO A 24 1.03 10.06 -24.40
C PRO A 24 2.17 9.87 -23.38
N ILE A 25 2.10 10.61 -22.30
CA ILE A 25 2.97 10.43 -21.14
C ILE A 25 2.62 9.08 -20.51
N VAL A 26 3.56 8.13 -20.50
CA VAL A 26 3.34 6.79 -19.94
C VAL A 26 3.71 6.79 -18.46
N ILE A 27 2.77 6.34 -17.63
CA ILE A 27 2.97 6.07 -16.21
C ILE A 27 2.91 4.57 -15.99
N LYS A 28 4.07 3.96 -15.73
CA LYS A 28 4.13 2.57 -15.25
C LYS A 28 3.84 2.57 -13.75
N PHE A 29 2.73 1.96 -13.36
CA PHE A 29 2.31 1.81 -11.97
C PHE A 29 2.42 0.35 -11.57
N SER A 30 3.45 0.01 -10.77
CA SER A 30 3.70 -1.37 -10.33
C SER A 30 3.25 -1.60 -8.90
N HIS A 31 2.73 -2.80 -8.61
CA HIS A 31 2.42 -3.24 -7.26
C HIS A 31 2.49 -4.75 -7.11
N VAL A 32 2.62 -5.24 -5.86
CA VAL A 32 2.95 -6.64 -5.56
C VAL A 32 1.73 -7.51 -5.23
N VAL A 33 0.52 -6.96 -5.20
CA VAL A 33 -0.71 -7.70 -4.87
C VAL A 33 -1.57 -7.98 -6.09
N ALA A 34 -2.58 -8.84 -5.95
CA ALA A 34 -3.53 -9.13 -7.02
C ALA A 34 -4.43 -7.92 -7.36
N ASN A 35 -4.97 -7.90 -8.58
CA ASN A 35 -5.83 -6.80 -9.05
C ASN A 35 -7.16 -6.70 -8.29
N ASP A 36 -7.64 -7.79 -7.71
CA ASP A 36 -8.90 -7.87 -6.96
C ASP A 36 -8.74 -7.52 -5.46
N THR A 37 -7.57 -7.05 -5.04
CA THR A 37 -7.36 -6.44 -3.72
C THR A 37 -7.81 -4.97 -3.71
N PRO A 38 -8.05 -4.35 -2.52
CA PRO A 38 -8.34 -2.91 -2.45
C PRO A 38 -7.33 -2.05 -3.21
N LYS A 39 -6.03 -2.34 -3.07
CA LYS A 39 -4.96 -1.64 -3.79
C LYS A 39 -5.03 -1.85 -5.30
N GLY A 40 -5.22 -3.09 -5.76
CA GLY A 40 -5.32 -3.40 -7.18
C GLY A 40 -6.50 -2.67 -7.84
N LEU A 41 -7.68 -2.74 -7.20
CA LEU A 41 -8.88 -2.02 -7.64
C LEU A 41 -8.66 -0.49 -7.68
N ALA A 42 -7.96 0.06 -6.69
CA ALA A 42 -7.65 1.48 -6.63
C ALA A 42 -6.64 1.92 -7.72
N ALA A 43 -5.66 1.07 -8.05
CA ALA A 43 -4.72 1.33 -9.14
C ALA A 43 -5.43 1.38 -10.51
N GLU A 44 -6.36 0.46 -10.76
CA GLU A 44 -7.18 0.46 -11.98
C GLU A 44 -8.16 1.66 -12.01
N TYR A 45 -8.70 2.04 -10.85
CA TYR A 45 -9.54 3.24 -10.75
C TYR A 45 -8.72 4.51 -11.05
N PHE A 46 -7.50 4.62 -10.51
CA PHE A 46 -6.58 5.71 -10.82
C PHE A 46 -6.26 5.77 -12.31
N LYS A 47 -5.91 4.64 -12.93
CA LYS A 47 -5.68 4.53 -14.36
C LYS A 47 -6.83 5.14 -15.15
N LYS A 48 -8.05 4.66 -14.89
CA LYS A 48 -9.25 5.16 -15.58
C LYS A 48 -9.41 6.67 -15.41
N LYS A 49 -9.32 7.18 -14.18
CA LYS A 49 -9.50 8.62 -13.89
C LYS A 49 -8.40 9.49 -14.49
N ALA A 50 -7.15 9.04 -14.41
CA ALA A 50 -6.02 9.73 -14.99
C ALA A 50 -6.15 9.88 -16.52
N GLU A 51 -6.49 8.79 -17.21
CA GLU A 51 -6.68 8.77 -18.66
C GLU A 51 -7.89 9.63 -19.08
N ASP A 52 -9.03 9.54 -18.34
CA ASP A 52 -10.24 10.32 -18.59
C ASP A 52 -9.97 11.84 -18.42
N TYR A 53 -9.38 12.25 -17.30
CA TYR A 53 -9.16 13.67 -17.00
C TYR A 53 -8.13 14.32 -17.89
N THR A 54 -7.08 13.58 -18.26
CA THR A 54 -6.06 14.07 -19.20
C THR A 54 -6.47 13.94 -20.66
N LYS A 55 -7.68 13.41 -20.96
CA LYS A 55 -8.17 13.16 -22.32
C LYS A 55 -7.18 12.36 -23.17
N GLY A 56 -6.57 11.33 -22.56
CA GLY A 56 -5.61 10.45 -23.19
C GLY A 56 -4.18 11.04 -23.35
N ARG A 57 -3.90 12.21 -22.81
CA ARG A 57 -2.51 12.74 -22.78
C ARG A 57 -1.59 11.95 -21.83
N VAL A 58 -2.18 11.23 -20.86
CA VAL A 58 -1.50 10.27 -20.00
C VAL A 58 -2.07 8.88 -20.28
N LYS A 59 -1.17 7.89 -20.31
CA LYS A 59 -1.50 6.46 -20.32
C LYS A 59 -0.93 5.82 -19.09
N VAL A 60 -1.76 5.13 -18.29
CA VAL A 60 -1.33 4.40 -17.10
C VAL A 60 -1.28 2.91 -17.39
N GLU A 61 -0.13 2.31 -17.16
CA GLU A 61 0.09 0.87 -17.30
C GLU A 61 0.23 0.26 -15.91
N VAL A 62 -0.78 -0.50 -15.47
CA VAL A 62 -0.78 -1.15 -14.16
C VAL A 62 -0.14 -2.53 -14.25
N TYR A 63 0.86 -2.78 -13.42
CA TYR A 63 1.59 -4.04 -13.31
C TYR A 63 1.37 -4.65 -11.92
N ALA A 64 0.47 -5.60 -11.83
CA ALA A 64 0.09 -6.28 -10.58
C ALA A 64 0.95 -7.51 -10.28
N ASN A 65 0.78 -8.12 -9.10
CA ASN A 65 1.37 -9.41 -8.72
C ASN A 65 2.89 -9.48 -8.89
N SER A 66 3.60 -8.39 -8.65
CA SER A 66 5.07 -8.32 -8.82
C SER A 66 5.55 -8.67 -10.24
N THR A 67 4.71 -8.48 -11.27
CA THR A 67 5.05 -8.82 -12.67
C THR A 67 6.15 -7.94 -13.25
N LEU A 68 6.31 -6.72 -12.72
CA LEU A 68 7.38 -5.82 -13.15
C LEU A 68 8.54 -5.79 -12.15
N TYR A 69 8.25 -5.58 -10.86
CA TYR A 69 9.23 -5.57 -9.77
C TYR A 69 8.69 -6.27 -8.53
N LYS A 70 9.59 -6.97 -7.82
CA LYS A 70 9.32 -7.53 -6.49
C LYS A 70 9.56 -6.49 -5.39
N ASP A 71 9.17 -6.83 -4.17
CA ASP A 71 9.29 -5.99 -2.97
C ASP A 71 10.67 -5.35 -2.74
N LYS A 72 11.75 -6.04 -3.11
CA LYS A 72 13.11 -5.57 -2.84
C LYS A 72 13.60 -4.57 -3.89
N GLU A 73 13.15 -4.73 -5.13
CA GLU A 73 13.67 -3.98 -6.27
C GLU A 73 12.82 -2.76 -6.63
N GLU A 74 11.53 -2.75 -6.25
CA GLU A 74 10.58 -1.74 -6.71
C GLU A 74 10.96 -0.31 -6.29
N MET A 75 11.51 -0.12 -5.09
CA MET A 75 11.88 1.21 -4.57
C MET A 75 13.07 1.79 -5.33
N GLU A 76 14.09 0.98 -5.60
CA GLU A 76 15.24 1.38 -6.39
C GLU A 76 14.84 1.68 -7.84
N ALA A 77 13.99 0.84 -8.43
CA ALA A 77 13.46 1.05 -9.77
C ALA A 77 12.69 2.38 -9.88
N LEU A 78 11.93 2.77 -8.84
CA LEU A 78 11.27 4.06 -8.78
C LEU A 78 12.28 5.21 -8.72
N GLN A 79 13.28 5.13 -7.83
CA GLN A 79 14.29 6.18 -7.68
C GLN A 79 15.10 6.39 -8.97
N LEU A 80 15.40 5.31 -9.70
CA LEU A 80 16.08 5.35 -11.00
C LEU A 80 15.16 5.81 -12.16
N GLY A 81 13.85 5.90 -11.93
CA GLY A 81 12.86 6.29 -12.95
C GLY A 81 12.48 5.18 -13.93
N ALA A 82 12.86 3.93 -13.66
CA ALA A 82 12.48 2.78 -14.49
C ALA A 82 10.97 2.45 -14.35
N VAL A 83 10.37 2.81 -13.23
CA VAL A 83 8.94 2.84 -12.99
C VAL A 83 8.55 4.21 -12.43
N GLN A 84 7.38 4.74 -12.79
CA GLN A 84 6.96 6.08 -12.38
C GLN A 84 6.22 6.09 -11.05
N MET A 85 5.37 5.09 -10.80
CA MET A 85 4.53 5.03 -9.61
C MET A 85 4.55 3.65 -8.95
N LEU A 86 4.46 3.66 -7.63
CA LEU A 86 4.32 2.48 -6.78
C LEU A 86 3.29 2.74 -5.67
N ALA A 87 2.81 1.66 -5.06
CA ALA A 87 2.07 1.70 -3.79
C ALA A 87 2.65 0.66 -2.82
N PRO A 88 3.90 0.85 -2.32
CA PRO A 88 4.51 -0.06 -1.38
C PRO A 88 3.84 -0.01 0.00
N SER A 89 3.93 -1.10 0.74
CA SER A 89 3.55 -1.14 2.14
C SER A 89 4.36 -0.14 2.97
N LEU A 90 3.73 0.46 3.98
CA LEU A 90 4.36 1.43 4.88
C LEU A 90 5.59 0.86 5.59
N ALA A 91 5.63 -0.45 5.81
CA ALA A 91 6.77 -1.17 6.38
C ALA A 91 8.07 -1.07 5.56
N LYS A 92 8.01 -0.70 4.28
CA LYS A 92 9.18 -0.65 3.38
C LYS A 92 9.98 0.64 3.45
N PHE A 93 9.46 1.67 4.09
CA PHE A 93 10.13 2.97 4.14
C PHE A 93 11.18 3.08 5.25
N GLY A 94 11.07 2.26 6.31
CA GLY A 94 12.10 2.16 7.34
C GLY A 94 13.49 1.78 6.78
N PRO A 95 13.59 0.69 5.98
CA PRO A 95 14.83 0.33 5.27
C PRO A 95 15.31 1.39 4.28
N LEU A 96 14.43 2.17 3.69
CA LEU A 96 14.78 3.32 2.83
C LEU A 96 15.39 4.49 3.64
N GLY A 97 15.33 4.42 4.97
CA GLY A 97 15.85 5.45 5.88
C GLY A 97 14.81 6.46 6.35
N VAL A 98 13.51 6.26 6.07
CA VAL A 98 12.41 7.08 6.59
C VAL A 98 11.70 6.29 7.69
N LYS A 99 12.32 6.28 8.87
CA LYS A 99 11.94 5.41 10.00
C LYS A 99 10.59 5.76 10.61
N GLU A 100 10.13 6.98 10.40
CA GLU A 100 8.85 7.48 10.88
C GLU A 100 7.66 6.67 10.35
N PHE A 101 7.77 6.08 9.17
CA PHE A 101 6.76 5.18 8.64
C PHE A 101 6.57 3.91 9.47
N GLU A 102 7.59 3.49 10.21
CA GLU A 102 7.49 2.32 11.09
C GLU A 102 6.50 2.53 12.26
N MET A 103 6.06 3.76 12.51
CA MET A 103 4.97 4.07 13.45
C MET A 103 3.69 3.30 13.09
N PHE A 104 3.38 3.18 11.80
CA PHE A 104 2.19 2.45 11.33
C PHE A 104 2.25 0.95 11.58
N ASP A 105 3.44 0.39 11.82
CA ASP A 105 3.63 -1.03 12.13
C ASP A 105 3.50 -1.34 13.62
N LEU A 106 3.43 -0.32 14.50
CA LEU A 106 3.29 -0.53 15.94
C LEU A 106 2.00 -1.31 16.24
N PRO A 107 2.09 -2.41 17.01
CA PRO A 107 0.93 -3.23 17.29
C PRO A 107 -0.12 -2.47 18.10
N TYR A 108 -1.38 -2.60 17.69
CA TYR A 108 -2.53 -1.94 18.33
C TYR A 108 -2.41 -0.41 18.47
N ILE A 109 -1.68 0.26 17.58
CA ILE A 109 -1.57 1.72 17.57
C ILE A 109 -2.90 2.39 17.18
N PHE A 110 -3.72 1.70 16.37
CA PHE A 110 -5.04 2.14 15.95
C PHE A 110 -6.09 1.13 16.37
N ASP A 111 -7.19 1.60 16.97
CA ASP A 111 -8.33 0.76 17.33
C ASP A 111 -9.31 0.56 16.16
N ASN A 112 -9.32 1.49 15.20
CA ASN A 112 -10.28 1.50 14.08
C ASN A 112 -9.80 2.39 12.93
N TYR A 113 -10.55 2.38 11.82
CA TYR A 113 -10.25 3.19 10.64
C TYR A 113 -10.40 4.69 10.88
N ASP A 114 -11.27 5.14 11.80
CA ASP A 114 -11.44 6.58 12.09
C ASP A 114 -10.16 7.15 12.72
N GLN A 115 -9.58 6.43 13.69
CA GLN A 115 -8.30 6.79 14.28
C GLN A 115 -7.18 6.78 13.24
N LEU A 116 -7.12 5.74 12.40
CA LEU A 116 -6.16 5.64 11.32
C LEU A 116 -6.26 6.82 10.35
N HIS A 117 -7.48 7.13 9.86
CA HIS A 117 -7.69 8.20 8.90
C HIS A 117 -7.41 9.58 9.49
N LYS A 118 -7.63 9.76 10.80
CA LYS A 118 -7.26 10.99 11.50
C LYS A 118 -5.76 11.28 11.39
N ILE A 119 -4.93 10.24 11.41
CA ILE A 119 -3.47 10.35 11.24
C ILE A 119 -3.11 10.46 9.75
N THR A 120 -3.56 9.52 8.90
CA THR A 120 -3.12 9.44 7.50
C THR A 120 -3.62 10.61 6.65
N GLN A 121 -4.80 11.15 6.93
CA GLN A 121 -5.40 12.29 6.21
C GLN A 121 -5.10 13.64 6.88
N GLY A 122 -4.51 13.62 8.08
CA GLY A 122 -4.14 14.78 8.86
C GLY A 122 -2.73 15.28 8.61
N PRO A 123 -2.34 16.37 9.32
CA PRO A 123 -1.01 16.98 9.19
C PRO A 123 0.16 16.02 9.50
N ILE A 124 -0.04 15.08 10.43
CA ILE A 124 0.98 14.09 10.80
C ILE A 124 1.30 13.20 9.59
N GLY A 125 0.28 12.63 8.94
CA GLY A 125 0.47 11.79 7.74
C GLY A 125 1.14 12.56 6.61
N GLN A 126 0.74 13.81 6.36
CA GLN A 126 1.35 14.67 5.35
C GLN A 126 2.83 14.95 5.67
N SER A 127 3.16 15.21 6.93
CA SER A 127 4.54 15.45 7.35
C SER A 127 5.44 14.23 7.14
N ILE A 128 4.89 13.01 7.35
CA ILE A 128 5.62 11.76 7.12
C ILE A 128 5.85 11.56 5.62
N LEU A 129 4.85 11.79 4.75
CA LEU A 129 5.01 11.72 3.29
C LEU A 129 6.06 12.69 2.79
N ALA A 130 6.11 13.92 3.31
CA ALA A 130 7.09 14.93 2.90
C ALA A 130 8.54 14.49 3.15
N LYS A 131 8.78 13.61 4.13
CA LYS A 131 10.13 13.06 4.40
C LYS A 131 10.68 12.16 3.28
N LEU A 132 9.86 11.81 2.30
CA LEU A 132 10.28 11.07 1.11
C LEU A 132 10.95 11.96 0.06
N GLU A 133 10.71 13.28 0.07
CA GLU A 133 11.22 14.18 -0.96
C GLU A 133 12.76 14.21 -1.07
N PRO A 134 13.53 14.21 0.04
CA PRO A 134 15.00 14.11 -0.05
C PRO A 134 15.50 12.80 -0.65
N LYS A 135 14.65 11.78 -0.75
CA LYS A 135 14.95 10.49 -1.38
C LYS A 135 14.62 10.47 -2.88
N GLY A 136 14.21 11.59 -3.46
CA GLY A 136 13.77 11.67 -4.86
C GLY A 136 12.37 11.07 -5.09
N ILE A 137 11.56 10.97 -4.04
CA ILE A 137 10.23 10.36 -4.05
C ILE A 137 9.21 11.39 -3.58
N ARG A 138 8.07 11.50 -4.26
CA ARG A 138 6.93 12.27 -3.81
C ARG A 138 5.82 11.33 -3.35
N GLY A 139 5.33 11.53 -2.12
CA GLY A 139 4.15 10.87 -1.60
C GLY A 139 2.89 11.55 -2.09
N LEU A 140 1.91 10.78 -2.57
CA LEU A 140 0.65 11.29 -3.11
C LEU A 140 -0.55 11.02 -2.20
N GLY A 141 -0.49 10.00 -1.35
CA GLY A 141 -1.55 9.66 -0.43
C GLY A 141 -1.37 8.30 0.23
N TYR A 142 -2.30 7.96 1.12
CA TYR A 142 -2.33 6.68 1.82
C TYR A 142 -3.54 5.87 1.39
N TRP A 143 -3.32 4.60 1.03
CA TRP A 143 -4.36 3.64 0.71
C TRP A 143 -4.43 2.55 1.75
N ASP A 144 -5.63 2.25 2.23
CA ASP A 144 -5.87 1.18 3.17
C ASP A 144 -5.77 -0.20 2.50
N ASN A 145 -5.25 -1.16 3.25
CA ASN A 145 -5.60 -2.56 3.02
C ASN A 145 -6.49 -3.04 4.17
N GLY A 146 -5.97 -3.07 5.40
CA GLY A 146 -6.75 -3.48 6.54
C GLY A 146 -5.94 -3.85 7.77
N PHE A 147 -6.65 -4.29 8.81
CA PHE A 147 -6.02 -4.82 10.02
C PHE A 147 -5.52 -6.25 9.78
N LYS A 148 -4.31 -6.52 10.26
CA LYS A 148 -3.63 -7.79 10.10
C LYS A 148 -4.06 -8.79 11.17
N SER A 149 -4.19 -10.03 10.75
CA SER A 149 -4.44 -11.17 11.63
C SER A 149 -3.41 -12.27 11.37
N PHE A 150 -3.12 -13.08 12.40
CA PHE A 150 -2.17 -14.18 12.28
C PHE A 150 -2.81 -15.41 11.64
N SER A 151 -2.11 -16.03 10.71
CA SER A 151 -2.42 -17.38 10.24
C SER A 151 -1.25 -18.34 10.47
N ALA A 152 -1.55 -19.61 10.72
CA ALA A 152 -0.57 -20.67 10.90
C ALA A 152 -1.17 -22.04 10.65
N ASN A 153 -0.33 -23.10 10.66
CA ASN A 153 -0.78 -24.49 10.55
C ASN A 153 -1.23 -25.10 11.89
N THR A 154 -1.11 -24.35 13.00
CA THR A 154 -1.61 -24.73 14.32
C THR A 154 -2.48 -23.60 14.88
N PRO A 155 -3.43 -23.90 15.78
CA PRO A 155 -4.29 -22.89 16.41
C PRO A 155 -3.47 -21.80 17.11
N ILE A 156 -3.94 -20.56 17.03
CA ILE A 156 -3.39 -19.40 17.73
C ILE A 156 -4.53 -18.77 18.53
N LYS A 157 -4.43 -18.83 19.87
CA LYS A 157 -5.41 -18.24 20.81
C LYS A 157 -4.77 -17.31 21.82
N GLN A 158 -3.49 -17.50 22.09
CA GLN A 158 -2.70 -16.74 23.06
C GLN A 158 -1.28 -16.48 22.51
N PRO A 159 -0.57 -15.48 23.04
CA PRO A 159 0.77 -15.14 22.56
C PRO A 159 1.77 -16.31 22.55
N SER A 160 1.71 -17.19 23.56
CA SER A 160 2.59 -18.37 23.67
C SER A 160 2.40 -19.39 22.53
N ASP A 161 1.28 -19.39 21.83
CA ASP A 161 1.04 -20.29 20.69
C ASP A 161 1.93 -19.93 19.47
N LEU A 162 2.50 -18.73 19.48
CA LEU A 162 3.45 -18.25 18.46
C LEU A 162 4.91 -18.56 18.80
N LYS A 163 5.20 -19.00 20.03
CA LYS A 163 6.58 -19.27 20.47
C LYS A 163 7.27 -20.31 19.60
N GLY A 164 8.46 -19.96 19.11
CA GLY A 164 9.30 -20.82 18.27
C GLY A 164 8.84 -20.96 16.81
N LYS A 165 7.69 -20.39 16.44
CA LYS A 165 7.22 -20.43 15.04
C LYS A 165 8.03 -19.47 14.16
N LYS A 166 8.36 -19.92 12.98
CA LYS A 166 8.91 -19.09 11.90
C LYS A 166 7.77 -18.31 11.27
N MET A 167 7.69 -17.02 11.59
CA MET A 167 6.63 -16.15 11.08
C MET A 167 7.15 -15.25 9.98
N ARG A 168 6.54 -15.33 8.80
CA ARG A 168 6.86 -14.40 7.72
C ARG A 168 6.41 -13.00 8.09
N ILE A 169 7.27 -12.03 7.89
CA ILE A 169 7.00 -10.61 8.04
C ILE A 169 7.46 -9.80 6.82
N GLN A 170 7.03 -8.56 6.75
CA GLN A 170 7.57 -7.55 5.86
C GLN A 170 8.88 -6.98 6.44
N SER A 171 9.59 -6.18 5.64
CA SER A 171 10.88 -5.60 5.99
C SER A 171 10.70 -4.39 6.92
N SER A 172 10.49 -4.64 8.22
CA SER A 172 10.33 -3.61 9.26
C SER A 172 10.95 -4.06 10.56
N LYS A 173 11.67 -3.14 11.23
CA LYS A 173 12.26 -3.42 12.55
C LYS A 173 11.20 -3.51 13.65
N VAL A 174 10.09 -2.82 13.50
CA VAL A 174 8.95 -2.95 14.41
C VAL A 174 8.34 -4.34 14.32
N LEU A 175 8.14 -4.87 13.09
CA LEU A 175 7.61 -6.22 12.90
C LEU A 175 8.58 -7.29 13.41
N GLU A 176 9.90 -7.10 13.26
CA GLU A 176 10.89 -7.97 13.88
C GLU A 176 10.77 -7.96 15.41
N ALA A 177 10.67 -6.78 16.03
CA ALA A 177 10.48 -6.62 17.48
C ALA A 177 9.18 -7.26 17.96
N GLN A 178 8.09 -7.08 17.21
CA GLN A 178 6.79 -7.70 17.47
C GLN A 178 6.90 -9.23 17.53
N MET A 179 7.54 -9.85 16.54
CA MET A 179 7.71 -11.30 16.52
C MET A 179 8.58 -11.79 17.67
N ARG A 180 9.68 -11.08 18.00
CA ARG A 180 10.50 -11.41 19.17
C ARG A 180 9.73 -11.31 20.47
N ALA A 181 8.89 -10.29 20.66
CA ALA A 181 8.04 -10.14 21.84
C ALA A 181 7.05 -11.32 22.02
N LEU A 182 6.65 -11.95 20.92
CA LEU A 182 5.82 -13.17 20.92
C LEU A 182 6.64 -14.47 21.02
N GLY A 183 7.97 -14.37 21.10
CA GLY A 183 8.86 -15.53 21.08
C GLY A 183 8.93 -16.25 19.74
N SER A 184 8.48 -15.62 18.65
CA SER A 184 8.55 -16.13 17.28
C SER A 184 9.88 -15.82 16.62
N LEU A 185 10.16 -16.51 15.52
CA LEU A 185 11.34 -16.35 14.68
C LEU A 185 10.92 -15.58 13.40
N PRO A 186 11.21 -14.26 13.30
CA PRO A 186 10.81 -13.47 12.13
C PRO A 186 11.60 -13.88 10.88
N GLN A 187 10.89 -14.04 9.75
CA GLN A 187 11.46 -14.34 8.45
C GLN A 187 11.01 -13.28 7.45
N VAL A 188 11.94 -12.47 6.96
CA VAL A 188 11.65 -11.43 5.97
C VAL A 188 11.66 -12.04 4.58
N LEU A 189 10.50 -12.13 3.93
CA LEU A 189 10.35 -12.65 2.57
C LEU A 189 9.53 -11.68 1.71
N PRO A 190 9.86 -11.53 0.41
CA PRO A 190 9.02 -10.83 -0.56
C PRO A 190 7.61 -11.42 -0.61
N PHE A 191 6.61 -10.56 -0.88
CA PHE A 191 5.21 -11.00 -0.86
C PHE A 191 4.91 -12.11 -1.88
N SER A 192 5.53 -12.04 -3.05
CA SER A 192 5.39 -13.06 -4.11
C SER A 192 5.92 -14.46 -3.74
N GLU A 193 6.71 -14.58 -2.67
CA GLU A 193 7.30 -15.85 -2.22
C GLU A 193 6.55 -16.47 -1.04
N VAL A 194 5.59 -15.75 -0.45
CA VAL A 194 4.94 -16.14 0.81
C VAL A 194 4.13 -17.43 0.66
N TYR A 195 3.31 -17.54 -0.39
CA TYR A 195 2.52 -18.77 -0.63
C TYR A 195 3.40 -20.01 -0.67
N GLN A 196 4.47 -19.96 -1.47
CA GLN A 196 5.41 -21.08 -1.62
C GLN A 196 6.11 -21.39 -0.30
N ALA A 197 6.55 -20.38 0.43
CA ALA A 197 7.22 -20.56 1.73
C ALA A 197 6.30 -21.18 2.79
N LEU A 198 5.01 -20.83 2.80
CA LEU A 198 3.99 -21.45 3.65
C LEU A 198 3.72 -22.91 3.23
N GLN A 199 3.60 -23.15 1.92
CA GLN A 199 3.31 -24.49 1.36
C GLN A 199 4.43 -25.49 1.67
N THR A 200 5.68 -25.05 1.57
CA THR A 200 6.86 -25.90 1.78
C THR A 200 7.34 -25.94 3.25
N GLY A 201 6.72 -25.17 4.15
CA GLY A 201 7.10 -25.13 5.57
C GLY A 201 8.41 -24.37 5.84
N VAL A 202 8.89 -23.53 4.90
CA VAL A 202 9.99 -22.58 5.15
C VAL A 202 9.60 -21.61 6.25
N VAL A 203 8.31 -21.22 6.30
CA VAL A 203 7.68 -20.49 7.40
C VAL A 203 6.42 -21.24 7.87
N ASP A 204 6.12 -21.11 9.16
CA ASP A 204 4.96 -21.77 9.81
C ASP A 204 3.69 -20.94 9.66
N GLY A 205 3.85 -19.63 9.51
CA GLY A 205 2.72 -18.71 9.45
C GLY A 205 3.11 -17.32 8.93
N THR A 206 2.11 -16.46 8.88
CA THR A 206 2.24 -15.06 8.43
C THR A 206 1.20 -14.18 9.11
N GLU A 207 1.33 -12.86 8.93
CA GLU A 207 0.33 -11.86 9.29
C GLU A 207 -0.12 -11.10 8.04
N ASN A 208 -1.41 -10.99 7.83
CA ASN A 208 -1.98 -10.24 6.69
C ASN A 208 -3.40 -9.74 7.00
N PRO A 209 -3.87 -8.70 6.33
CA PRO A 209 -5.29 -8.47 6.13
C PRO A 209 -5.91 -9.61 5.32
N ILE A 210 -7.21 -9.81 5.50
CA ILE A 210 -7.92 -10.96 4.96
C ILE A 210 -7.94 -10.94 3.42
N SER A 211 -8.06 -9.77 2.80
CA SER A 211 -8.01 -9.64 1.34
C SER A 211 -6.71 -10.19 0.75
N ASN A 212 -5.57 -9.94 1.39
CA ASN A 212 -4.30 -10.51 0.96
C ASN A 212 -4.24 -12.04 1.17
N LEU A 213 -4.72 -12.52 2.32
CA LEU A 213 -4.75 -13.94 2.62
C LEU A 213 -5.61 -14.70 1.61
N TYR A 214 -6.75 -14.15 1.21
CA TYR A 214 -7.66 -14.77 0.26
C TYR A 214 -7.12 -14.69 -1.19
N THR A 215 -6.82 -13.49 -1.68
CA THR A 215 -6.44 -13.28 -3.09
C THR A 215 -5.12 -13.94 -3.47
N GLN A 216 -4.19 -14.10 -2.51
CA GLN A 216 -2.95 -14.85 -2.68
C GLN A 216 -3.09 -16.34 -2.32
N LYS A 217 -4.32 -16.81 -2.11
CA LYS A 217 -4.65 -18.21 -1.81
C LYS A 217 -3.93 -18.78 -0.57
N MET A 218 -3.42 -17.93 0.32
CA MET A 218 -2.71 -18.38 1.52
C MET A 218 -3.60 -19.24 2.42
N PHE A 219 -4.93 -19.04 2.38
CA PHE A 219 -5.90 -19.86 3.10
C PHE A 219 -5.89 -21.34 2.66
N GLU A 220 -5.34 -21.67 1.49
CA GLU A 220 -5.21 -23.05 1.05
C GLU A 220 -4.07 -23.81 1.75
N VAL A 221 -3.08 -23.08 2.26
CA VAL A 221 -1.86 -23.59 2.90
C VAL A 221 -1.71 -23.16 4.36
N GLN A 222 -2.75 -22.54 4.95
CA GLN A 222 -2.81 -22.15 6.35
C GLN A 222 -4.10 -22.69 6.99
N LYS A 223 -3.95 -23.60 7.94
CA LYS A 223 -5.09 -24.31 8.55
C LYS A 223 -5.89 -23.48 9.55
N HIS A 224 -5.27 -22.45 10.13
CA HIS A 224 -5.87 -21.62 11.16
C HIS A 224 -5.63 -20.13 10.89
N LEU A 225 -6.67 -19.35 11.10
CA LEU A 225 -6.66 -17.89 11.06
C LEU A 225 -7.22 -17.37 12.39
N ALA A 226 -6.39 -16.69 13.16
CA ALA A 226 -6.79 -16.02 14.39
C ALA A 226 -7.05 -14.54 14.12
N MET A 227 -8.26 -14.08 14.33
CA MET A 227 -8.68 -12.67 14.11
C MET A 227 -8.12 -11.79 15.23
N THR A 228 -6.80 -11.59 15.21
CA THR A 228 -6.09 -10.81 16.22
C THR A 228 -6.17 -9.31 15.98
N GLU A 229 -6.28 -8.88 14.73
CA GLU A 229 -6.33 -7.47 14.30
C GLU A 229 -5.27 -6.60 15.00
N HIS A 230 -4.09 -7.19 15.18
CA HIS A 230 -3.01 -6.69 16.04
C HIS A 230 -2.19 -5.58 15.40
N GLY A 231 -2.30 -5.37 14.10
CA GLY A 231 -1.53 -4.37 13.36
C GLY A 231 -2.27 -3.89 12.13
N TYR A 232 -1.78 -2.83 11.54
CA TYR A 232 -2.33 -2.26 10.32
C TYR A 232 -1.42 -2.54 9.13
N LEU A 233 -2.01 -2.74 7.97
CA LEU A 233 -1.33 -2.74 6.69
C LEU A 233 -1.99 -1.72 5.77
N GLY A 234 -1.22 -0.75 5.38
CA GLY A 234 -1.56 0.27 4.39
C GLY A 234 -0.40 0.53 3.45
N TYR A 235 -0.65 1.38 2.50
CA TYR A 235 0.28 1.73 1.44
C TYR A 235 0.47 3.24 1.36
N ALA A 236 1.67 3.70 1.02
CA ALA A 236 1.85 5.04 0.48
C ALA A 236 1.91 4.96 -1.03
N VAL A 237 1.03 5.68 -1.71
CA VAL A 237 1.16 5.88 -3.16
C VAL A 237 2.25 6.90 -3.39
N ILE A 238 3.24 6.51 -4.15
CA ILE A 238 4.45 7.30 -4.37
C ILE A 238 4.79 7.40 -5.85
N VAL A 239 5.46 8.48 -6.21
CA VAL A 239 5.90 8.73 -7.57
C VAL A 239 7.36 9.20 -7.59
N ASN A 240 8.09 8.88 -8.66
CA ASN A 240 9.41 9.46 -8.90
C ASN A 240 9.29 11.00 -8.95
N LYS A 241 9.99 11.70 -8.03
CA LYS A 241 9.86 13.15 -7.88
C LYS A 241 10.24 13.91 -9.14
N LYS A 242 11.34 13.52 -9.78
CA LYS A 242 11.83 14.18 -11.01
C LYS A 242 10.81 14.04 -12.15
N PHE A 243 10.21 12.85 -12.30
CA PHE A 243 9.16 12.63 -13.28
C PHE A 243 7.95 13.52 -13.00
N TRP A 244 7.46 13.53 -11.74
CA TRP A 244 6.28 14.31 -11.35
C TRP A 244 6.46 15.82 -11.52
N ASP A 245 7.60 16.33 -11.10
CA ASP A 245 7.92 17.76 -11.20
C ASP A 245 8.11 18.20 -12.68
N GLY A 246 8.49 17.28 -13.56
CA GLY A 246 8.63 17.50 -15.01
C GLY A 246 7.31 17.45 -15.80
N LEU A 247 6.20 17.08 -15.17
CA LEU A 247 4.89 17.07 -15.84
C LEU A 247 4.39 18.49 -16.13
N PRO A 248 3.67 18.70 -17.26
CA PRO A 248 2.95 19.95 -17.48
C PRO A 248 2.02 20.24 -16.29
N PRO A 249 1.93 21.51 -15.82
CA PRO A 249 1.16 21.87 -14.62
C PRO A 249 -0.30 21.42 -14.67
N ASP A 250 -0.96 21.56 -15.81
CA ASP A 250 -2.34 21.15 -16.03
C ASP A 250 -2.53 19.63 -16.00
N VAL A 251 -1.57 18.86 -16.52
CA VAL A 251 -1.57 17.39 -16.41
C VAL A 251 -1.41 16.97 -14.96
N ARG A 252 -0.48 17.58 -14.23
CA ARG A 252 -0.23 17.28 -12.83
C ARG A 252 -1.48 17.57 -11.98
N GLU A 253 -2.15 18.69 -12.18
CA GLU A 253 -3.41 19.02 -11.49
C GLU A 253 -4.48 17.95 -11.72
N GLN A 254 -4.62 17.47 -12.96
CA GLN A 254 -5.57 16.40 -13.31
C GLN A 254 -5.20 15.07 -12.67
N LEU A 255 -3.91 14.74 -12.60
CA LEU A 255 -3.42 13.54 -11.92
C LEU A 255 -3.58 13.63 -10.40
N ASP A 256 -3.37 14.79 -9.79
CA ASP A 256 -3.64 15.05 -8.36
C ASP A 256 -5.14 14.83 -8.06
N LYS A 257 -6.02 15.34 -8.91
CA LYS A 257 -7.47 15.09 -8.80
C LYS A 257 -7.80 13.59 -8.90
N ALA A 258 -7.26 12.91 -9.90
CA ALA A 258 -7.45 11.47 -10.09
C ALA A 258 -6.95 10.67 -8.88
N MET A 259 -5.82 11.06 -8.30
CA MET A 259 -5.24 10.42 -7.12
C MET A 259 -6.10 10.63 -5.87
N ASN A 260 -6.59 11.85 -5.65
CA ASN A 260 -7.47 12.15 -4.52
C ASN A 260 -8.75 11.31 -4.55
N GLU A 261 -9.37 11.18 -5.73
CA GLU A 261 -10.55 10.32 -5.90
C GLU A 261 -10.22 8.83 -5.71
N SER A 262 -9.06 8.39 -6.19
CA SER A 262 -8.60 7.01 -6.05
C SER A 262 -8.28 6.67 -4.60
N THR A 263 -7.75 7.63 -3.85
CA THR A 263 -7.50 7.48 -2.41
C THR A 263 -8.83 7.36 -1.65
N ALA A 264 -9.80 8.22 -1.95
CA ALA A 264 -11.13 8.12 -1.35
C ALA A 264 -11.82 6.79 -1.71
N PHE A 265 -11.66 6.32 -2.95
CA PHE A 265 -12.18 5.01 -3.39
C PHE A 265 -11.52 3.87 -2.62
N ALA A 266 -10.17 3.80 -2.58
CA ALA A 266 -9.41 2.75 -1.91
C ALA A 266 -9.84 2.60 -0.44
N ASN A 267 -9.87 3.73 0.30
CA ASN A 267 -10.16 3.75 1.72
C ASN A 267 -11.62 3.41 2.04
N ARG A 268 -12.55 3.73 1.11
CA ARG A 268 -13.96 3.35 1.25
C ARG A 268 -14.19 1.85 1.07
N ILE A 269 -13.50 1.19 0.13
CA ILE A 269 -13.75 -0.22 -0.19
C ILE A 269 -12.97 -1.20 0.69
N ALA A 270 -11.87 -0.78 1.33
CA ALA A 270 -10.93 -1.67 1.99
C ALA A 270 -11.58 -2.58 3.04
N LYS A 271 -12.34 -2.01 3.97
CA LYS A 271 -13.03 -2.79 5.01
C LYS A 271 -14.01 -3.79 4.40
N HIS A 272 -14.86 -3.32 3.50
CA HIS A 272 -15.89 -4.17 2.87
C HIS A 272 -15.27 -5.34 2.10
N GLN A 273 -14.16 -5.11 1.38
CA GLN A 273 -13.46 -6.17 0.66
C GLN A 273 -12.89 -7.22 1.63
N ASN A 274 -12.29 -6.81 2.75
CA ASN A 274 -11.80 -7.74 3.77
C ASN A 274 -12.95 -8.55 4.39
N ASP A 275 -14.09 -7.93 4.67
CA ASP A 275 -15.28 -8.62 5.21
C ASP A 275 -15.81 -9.68 4.21
N GLN A 276 -15.90 -9.33 2.93
CA GLN A 276 -16.30 -10.27 1.88
C GLN A 276 -15.33 -11.44 1.73
N ASP A 277 -14.03 -11.16 1.75
CA ASP A 277 -13.01 -12.19 1.59
C ASP A 277 -12.94 -13.10 2.81
N LEU A 278 -13.23 -12.60 4.02
CA LEU A 278 -13.39 -13.42 5.22
C LEU A 278 -14.52 -14.46 5.04
N GLU A 279 -15.65 -14.06 4.50
CA GLU A 279 -16.75 -14.99 4.24
C GLU A 279 -16.38 -16.03 3.17
N LYS A 280 -15.59 -15.65 2.16
CA LYS A 280 -15.08 -16.62 1.17
C LYS A 280 -14.09 -17.61 1.80
N VAL A 281 -13.20 -17.15 2.69
CA VAL A 281 -12.28 -18.02 3.46
C VAL A 281 -13.07 -19.01 4.29
N LYS A 282 -14.07 -18.56 5.05
CA LYS A 282 -14.96 -19.43 5.85
C LYS A 282 -15.67 -20.47 4.98
N LYS A 283 -16.26 -20.05 3.86
CA LYS A 283 -17.00 -20.94 2.93
C LYS A 283 -16.09 -21.98 2.28
N SER A 284 -14.79 -21.69 2.13
CA SER A 284 -13.83 -22.65 1.54
C SER A 284 -13.66 -23.92 2.40
N GLY A 285 -13.89 -23.83 3.69
CA GLY A 285 -13.65 -24.91 4.65
C GLY A 285 -12.19 -25.33 4.85
N LYS A 286 -11.24 -24.62 4.19
CA LYS A 286 -9.80 -24.95 4.21
C LYS A 286 -9.08 -24.38 5.43
N THR A 287 -9.59 -23.28 6.00
CA THR A 287 -8.99 -22.55 7.11
C THR A 287 -10.01 -22.38 8.23
N ALA A 288 -9.71 -22.87 9.42
CA ALA A 288 -10.51 -22.62 10.61
C ALA A 288 -10.32 -21.19 11.09
N VAL A 289 -11.37 -20.39 11.06
CA VAL A 289 -11.36 -18.99 11.53
C VAL A 289 -11.72 -18.94 13.01
N TYR A 290 -10.87 -18.31 13.81
CA TYR A 290 -11.06 -18.13 15.23
C TYR A 290 -11.11 -16.66 15.61
N ASN A 291 -12.22 -16.24 16.22
CA ASN A 291 -12.36 -14.90 16.79
C ASN A 291 -11.85 -14.94 18.23
N LEU A 292 -10.86 -14.11 18.55
CA LEU A 292 -10.36 -14.00 19.93
C LEU A 292 -11.45 -13.50 20.87
N THR A 293 -11.51 -14.10 22.04
CA THR A 293 -12.26 -13.53 23.17
C THR A 293 -11.62 -12.21 23.63
N PRO A 294 -12.34 -11.33 24.34
CA PRO A 294 -11.75 -10.10 24.90
C PRO A 294 -10.51 -10.36 25.76
N ALA A 295 -10.51 -11.43 26.57
CA ALA A 295 -9.38 -11.80 27.42
C ALA A 295 -8.15 -12.24 26.61
N GLU A 296 -8.35 -13.02 25.53
CA GLU A 296 -7.28 -13.44 24.61
C GLU A 296 -6.70 -12.23 23.86
N ARG A 297 -7.57 -11.32 23.37
CA ARG A 297 -7.12 -10.07 22.73
C ARG A 297 -6.30 -9.19 23.69
N GLU A 298 -6.72 -9.08 24.94
CA GLU A 298 -5.97 -8.32 25.96
C GLU A 298 -4.62 -8.96 26.26
N ALA A 299 -4.54 -10.31 26.26
CA ALA A 299 -3.25 -11.00 26.41
C ALA A 299 -2.27 -10.66 25.27
N PHE A 300 -2.75 -10.59 24.01
CA PHE A 300 -1.93 -10.11 22.87
C PHE A 300 -1.52 -8.65 23.03
N LYS A 301 -2.44 -7.76 23.42
CA LYS A 301 -2.12 -6.35 23.68
C LYS A 301 -1.00 -6.24 24.72
N LYS A 302 -1.16 -6.89 25.88
CA LYS A 302 -0.18 -6.87 26.95
C LYS A 302 1.19 -7.39 26.51
N ALA A 303 1.23 -8.45 25.71
CA ALA A 303 2.48 -9.02 25.20
C ALA A 303 3.19 -8.09 24.19
N LEU A 304 2.44 -7.31 23.42
CA LEU A 304 2.95 -6.49 22.32
C LEU A 304 3.20 -5.02 22.68
N LEU A 305 2.52 -4.46 23.67
CA LEU A 305 2.72 -3.07 24.10
C LEU A 305 4.17 -2.68 24.41
N PRO A 306 5.03 -3.55 24.97
CA PRO A 306 6.44 -3.22 25.18
C PRO A 306 7.20 -2.82 23.92
N VAL A 307 6.76 -3.28 22.74
CA VAL A 307 7.34 -2.94 21.42
C VAL A 307 7.28 -1.42 21.16
N HIS A 308 6.23 -0.73 21.63
CA HIS A 308 6.11 0.72 21.49
C HIS A 308 7.29 1.44 22.17
N LYS A 309 7.62 1.04 23.39
CA LYS A 309 8.76 1.62 24.15
C LYS A 309 10.10 1.26 23.51
N GLU A 310 10.28 -0.01 23.10
CA GLU A 310 11.49 -0.50 22.45
C GLU A 310 11.79 0.30 21.16
N MET A 311 10.76 0.58 20.37
CA MET A 311 10.91 1.20 19.07
C MET A 311 10.82 2.74 19.07
N ALA A 312 10.48 3.35 20.20
CA ALA A 312 10.24 4.79 20.29
C ALA A 312 11.42 5.65 19.82
N SER A 313 12.66 5.33 20.24
CA SER A 313 13.85 6.08 19.84
C SER A 313 14.15 5.96 18.35
N ARG A 314 13.78 4.83 17.73
CA ARG A 314 13.96 4.59 16.30
C ARG A 314 12.96 5.36 15.45
N ILE A 315 11.69 5.35 15.86
CA ILE A 315 10.59 6.01 15.13
C ILE A 315 10.63 7.53 15.28
N GLY A 316 10.99 7.98 16.46
CA GLY A 316 11.00 9.38 16.88
C GLY A 316 10.01 9.62 18.03
N PRO A 317 10.48 9.88 19.24
CA PRO A 317 9.63 10.06 20.41
C PRO A 317 8.65 11.22 20.26
N ASP A 318 9.07 12.33 19.65
CA ASP A 318 8.22 13.50 19.40
C ASP A 318 7.05 13.17 18.44
N LEU A 319 7.32 12.39 17.39
CA LEU A 319 6.28 11.93 16.49
C LEU A 319 5.26 11.06 17.24
N LEU A 320 5.73 10.09 18.04
CA LEU A 320 4.85 9.23 18.82
C LEU A 320 4.02 10.01 19.83
N GLN A 321 4.60 11.04 20.45
CA GLN A 321 3.85 11.93 21.34
C GLN A 321 2.74 12.67 20.59
N GLN A 322 3.03 13.21 19.39
CA GLN A 322 2.03 13.87 18.54
C GLN A 322 0.92 12.92 18.13
N VAL A 323 1.27 11.70 17.69
CA VAL A 323 0.29 10.66 17.31
C VAL A 323 -0.61 10.32 18.50
N ASN A 324 -0.05 10.04 19.68
CA ASN A 324 -0.82 9.72 20.87
C ASN A 324 -1.76 10.87 21.29
N ALA A 325 -1.29 12.10 21.22
CA ALA A 325 -2.10 13.28 21.52
C ALA A 325 -3.27 13.43 20.52
N GLU A 326 -2.99 13.23 19.22
CA GLU A 326 -4.01 13.29 18.18
C GLU A 326 -5.05 12.17 18.33
N LEU A 327 -4.63 10.93 18.66
CA LEU A 327 -5.54 9.80 18.86
C LEU A 327 -6.41 9.96 20.11
N ALA A 328 -5.88 10.59 21.16
CA ALA A 328 -6.64 10.88 22.40
C ALA A 328 -7.64 12.03 22.24
N ALA A 329 -7.45 12.92 21.26
CA ALA A 329 -8.34 14.05 21.04
C ALA A 329 -9.71 13.60 20.50
N PRO A 330 -10.84 14.17 20.96
CA PRO A 330 -12.17 13.82 20.45
C PRO A 330 -12.25 13.99 18.93
N SER A 331 -12.93 13.07 18.26
CA SER A 331 -13.22 13.21 16.83
C SER A 331 -14.01 14.50 16.60
N LYS A 332 -13.49 15.42 15.80
CA LYS A 332 -14.26 16.59 15.38
C LYS A 332 -15.50 16.08 14.63
N LYS A 333 -16.68 16.23 15.23
CA LYS A 333 -17.94 15.98 14.52
C LYS A 333 -17.96 16.87 13.28
N LYS A 334 -17.95 16.28 12.10
CA LYS A 334 -18.25 16.97 10.85
C LYS A 334 -19.76 17.22 10.73
#